data_c04250cf8b75de9c267c93071cdf7567
#
_entry.id   c04250cf8b75de9c267c93071cdf7567
#
_cell.length_a   1.000
_cell.length_b   1.000
_cell.length_c   1.000
_cell.angle_alpha   90.00
_cell.angle_beta   90.00
_cell.angle_gamma   90.00
#
_symmetry.space_group_name_H-M   'P 1'
#
loop_
_entity.id
_entity.type
_entity.pdbx_description
1 polymer ?
#
loop_
_entity_poly.entity_id
_entity_poly.type
_entity_poly.pdbx_seq_one_letter_code
_entity_poly.pdbx_strand_id
1 'polypeptide(L)'
;MDFERTRRKLLNIAMEAEEENKTLTDDFKREFWSLIEKVIISLYDKENSFFGQFLIHVKREIRTDIKWPIATKPEMGYFTMVFNPSIILECDLKEVQALLKHEVYHIMMSHYAREKALSRKYSKLAVSIAMDIAINQYIKNLPPYSKRLDYVNLEYNLELKPDMPMEKYAEEIQKAIERRKKYGITGDDKNAGDLVSQEKSHEVWEEVSISLDSLEGTTKKTAINAYKGKAPKDLEKIILLMKEKPEIKWSEFLKDIIPTTRGSYRKTITRKDRRLPERLDLRGKLPNSIPKILIAIDVSASISDKEFENIIIEVLGIVRNKNTEIKVIECDDEIRRVYDLKGIKDIKPRSKKNGSTRFSPVFRYIKENKIENPIVYILACRIGPFVGKYKKQLKK
;
A
#
# COMPACT_ATOMS: atom_id res chain seq x y z
N MET A 1 29.98 7.80 -23.87
CA MET A 1 30.59 7.88 -22.53
C MET A 1 30.20 6.60 -21.80
N ASP A 2 31.15 5.82 -21.40
CA ASP A 2 30.91 4.53 -20.75
C ASP A 2 30.36 4.77 -19.33
N PHE A 3 29.22 4.15 -19.01
CA PHE A 3 28.57 4.25 -17.69
C PHE A 3 29.57 3.89 -16.58
N GLU A 4 30.23 2.76 -16.71
CA GLU A 4 31.16 2.24 -15.69
C GLU A 4 32.34 3.17 -15.43
N ARG A 5 32.91 3.77 -16.47
CA ARG A 5 34.02 4.73 -16.32
C ARG A 5 33.58 5.99 -15.56
N THR A 6 32.40 6.52 -15.92
CA THR A 6 31.86 7.73 -15.28
C THR A 6 31.48 7.43 -13.81
N ARG A 7 30.86 6.28 -13.58
CA ARG A 7 30.46 5.81 -12.24
C ARG A 7 31.65 5.72 -11.30
N ARG A 8 32.73 5.01 -11.73
CA ARG A 8 33.95 4.85 -10.92
C ARG A 8 34.62 6.19 -10.62
N LYS A 9 34.71 7.10 -11.61
CA LYS A 9 35.24 8.45 -11.39
C LYS A 9 34.45 9.18 -10.29
N LEU A 10 33.12 9.17 -10.40
CA LEU A 10 32.25 9.84 -9.44
C LEU A 10 32.28 9.18 -8.05
N LEU A 11 32.37 7.85 -8.01
CA LEU A 11 32.49 7.13 -6.73
C LEU A 11 33.73 7.58 -5.95
N ASN A 12 34.91 7.63 -6.59
CA ASN A 12 36.12 8.08 -5.92
C ASN A 12 35.98 9.49 -5.35
N ILE A 13 35.41 10.43 -6.13
CA ILE A 13 35.16 11.80 -5.65
C ILE A 13 34.18 11.83 -4.48
N ALA A 14 33.14 11.00 -4.51
CA ALA A 14 32.13 10.95 -3.44
C ALA A 14 32.73 10.41 -2.14
N MET A 15 33.56 9.35 -2.22
CA MET A 15 34.24 8.76 -1.08
C MET A 15 35.27 9.72 -0.47
N GLU A 16 36.10 10.38 -1.28
CA GLU A 16 37.04 11.40 -0.83
C GLU A 16 36.32 12.56 -0.13
N ALA A 17 35.18 13.01 -0.68
CA ALA A 17 34.41 14.08 -0.06
C ALA A 17 33.80 13.64 1.29
N GLU A 18 33.38 12.38 1.42
CA GLU A 18 32.84 11.83 2.68
C GLU A 18 33.93 11.69 3.74
N GLU A 19 35.11 11.14 3.39
CA GLU A 19 36.26 11.02 4.30
C GLU A 19 36.73 12.37 4.82
N GLU A 20 36.76 13.39 3.95
CA GLU A 20 37.23 14.73 4.29
C GLU A 20 36.13 15.65 4.86
N ASN A 21 34.89 15.14 5.04
CA ASN A 21 33.71 15.94 5.42
C ASN A 21 33.50 17.19 4.55
N LYS A 22 33.79 17.07 3.25
CA LYS A 22 33.61 18.14 2.28
C LYS A 22 32.26 18.05 1.58
N THR A 23 31.71 19.21 1.22
CA THR A 23 30.50 19.27 0.40
C THR A 23 30.81 18.92 -1.04
N LEU A 24 29.92 18.15 -1.66
CA LEU A 24 30.00 17.78 -3.08
C LEU A 24 29.89 19.02 -3.97
N THR A 25 30.81 19.15 -4.92
CA THR A 25 30.88 20.30 -5.84
C THR A 25 29.72 20.33 -6.83
N ASP A 26 29.41 21.48 -7.41
CA ASP A 26 28.34 21.60 -8.41
C ASP A 26 28.69 20.86 -9.72
N ASP A 27 29.97 20.73 -10.07
CA ASP A 27 30.42 19.93 -11.21
C ASP A 27 30.14 18.44 -10.98
N PHE A 28 30.44 17.94 -9.75
CA PHE A 28 30.07 16.58 -9.35
C PHE A 28 28.57 16.36 -9.49
N LYS A 29 27.77 17.27 -8.93
CA LYS A 29 26.28 17.16 -8.98
C LYS A 29 25.77 17.12 -10.42
N ARG A 30 26.30 17.93 -11.33
CA ARG A 30 25.92 17.92 -12.74
C ARG A 30 26.28 16.61 -13.42
N GLU A 31 27.49 16.09 -13.22
CA GLU A 31 27.90 14.80 -13.79
C GLU A 31 27.09 13.64 -13.21
N PHE A 32 26.82 13.65 -11.89
CA PHE A 32 25.98 12.65 -11.22
C PHE A 32 24.55 12.63 -11.78
N TRP A 33 23.92 13.77 -11.91
CA TRP A 33 22.57 13.84 -12.49
C TRP A 33 22.55 13.40 -13.94
N SER A 34 23.56 13.75 -14.72
CA SER A 34 23.69 13.27 -16.11
C SER A 34 23.82 11.74 -16.16
N LEU A 35 24.51 11.12 -15.18
CA LEU A 35 24.61 9.67 -15.08
C LEU A 35 23.25 9.04 -14.74
N ILE A 36 22.55 9.55 -13.74
CA ILE A 36 21.22 9.05 -13.31
C ILE A 36 20.19 9.23 -14.44
N GLU A 37 20.22 10.34 -15.17
CA GLU A 37 19.33 10.56 -16.33
C GLU A 37 19.56 9.51 -17.44
N LYS A 38 20.79 9.13 -17.71
CA LYS A 38 21.08 8.04 -18.66
C LYS A 38 20.53 6.70 -18.19
N VAL A 39 20.61 6.41 -16.89
CA VAL A 39 19.98 5.22 -16.31
C VAL A 39 18.46 5.25 -16.51
N ILE A 40 17.82 6.38 -16.23
CA ILE A 40 16.36 6.53 -16.41
C ILE A 40 15.98 6.40 -17.89
N ILE A 41 16.76 7.00 -18.80
CA ILE A 41 16.54 6.87 -20.25
C ILE A 41 16.68 5.40 -20.68
N SER A 42 17.62 4.66 -20.12
CA SER A 42 17.79 3.24 -20.43
C SER A 42 16.61 2.35 -20.00
N LEU A 43 15.72 2.86 -19.11
CA LEU A 43 14.46 2.20 -18.74
C LEU A 43 13.33 2.39 -19.79
N TYR A 44 13.55 3.16 -20.87
CA TYR A 44 12.57 3.34 -21.94
C TYR A 44 12.49 2.17 -22.93
N ASP A 45 12.94 1.00 -22.51
CA ASP A 45 12.73 -0.24 -23.26
C ASP A 45 11.24 -0.67 -23.22
N LYS A 46 10.90 -1.71 -24.01
CA LYS A 46 9.51 -2.17 -24.17
C LYS A 46 8.87 -2.66 -22.87
N GLU A 47 9.68 -3.17 -21.93
CA GLU A 47 9.17 -3.78 -20.69
C GLU A 47 9.16 -2.80 -19.51
N ASN A 48 10.11 -1.86 -19.49
CA ASN A 48 10.34 -0.96 -18.36
C ASN A 48 9.87 0.48 -18.62
N SER A 49 9.27 0.76 -19.77
CA SER A 49 8.89 2.11 -20.19
C SER A 49 8.00 2.85 -19.16
N PHE A 50 7.16 2.13 -18.45
CA PHE A 50 6.36 2.69 -17.36
C PHE A 50 7.24 3.33 -16.27
N PHE A 51 8.29 2.64 -15.84
CA PHE A 51 9.18 3.15 -14.80
C PHE A 51 9.93 4.40 -15.27
N GLY A 52 10.47 4.39 -16.49
CA GLY A 52 11.12 5.56 -17.08
C GLY A 52 10.18 6.77 -17.13
N GLN A 53 8.94 6.58 -17.60
CA GLN A 53 7.91 7.64 -17.63
C GLN A 53 7.52 8.11 -16.22
N PHE A 54 7.42 7.20 -15.25
CA PHE A 54 7.10 7.55 -13.87
C PHE A 54 8.19 8.43 -13.25
N LEU A 55 9.45 8.05 -13.44
CA LEU A 55 10.62 8.71 -12.87
C LEU A 55 10.84 10.14 -13.41
N ILE A 56 10.33 10.50 -14.59
CA ILE A 56 10.34 11.88 -15.08
C ILE A 56 9.52 12.80 -14.17
N HIS A 57 8.45 12.30 -13.58
CA HIS A 57 7.55 13.09 -12.73
C HIS A 57 8.00 13.15 -11.26
N VAL A 58 9.15 12.56 -10.93
CA VAL A 58 9.72 12.50 -9.58
C VAL A 58 10.88 13.49 -9.48
N LYS A 59 10.85 14.35 -8.47
CA LYS A 59 11.99 15.23 -8.15
C LYS A 59 13.16 14.44 -7.60
N ARG A 60 14.35 15.00 -7.65
CA ARG A 60 15.58 14.33 -7.24
C ARG A 60 16.40 15.25 -6.35
N GLU A 61 16.97 14.66 -5.29
CA GLU A 61 17.79 15.36 -4.29
C GLU A 61 18.99 14.49 -3.92
N ILE A 62 20.15 15.12 -3.64
CA ILE A 62 21.32 14.44 -3.09
C ILE A 62 21.34 14.66 -1.57
N ARG A 63 21.43 13.56 -0.83
CA ARG A 63 21.63 13.54 0.63
C ARG A 63 22.68 12.50 0.99
N THR A 64 23.72 12.91 1.69
CA THR A 64 24.81 12.02 2.11
C THR A 64 24.60 11.42 3.49
N ASP A 65 23.61 11.90 4.23
CA ASP A 65 23.28 11.47 5.59
C ASP A 65 22.40 10.19 5.66
N ILE A 66 21.75 9.81 4.55
CA ILE A 66 20.97 8.58 4.51
C ILE A 66 21.86 7.34 4.39
N LYS A 67 21.48 6.26 5.09
CA LYS A 67 22.22 4.98 5.12
C LYS A 67 21.68 3.98 4.10
N TRP A 68 21.08 4.46 3.03
CA TRP A 68 20.51 3.67 1.93
C TRP A 68 20.87 4.34 0.61
N PRO A 69 21.06 3.59 -0.50
CA PRO A 69 21.49 4.18 -1.78
C PRO A 69 20.49 5.16 -2.37
N ILE A 70 19.19 4.89 -2.18
CA ILE A 70 18.08 5.68 -2.70
C ILE A 70 16.87 5.52 -1.78
N ALA A 71 16.14 6.59 -1.56
CA ALA A 71 14.89 6.57 -0.82
C ALA A 71 13.88 7.52 -1.45
N THR A 72 12.59 7.26 -1.28
CA THR A 72 11.54 8.14 -1.78
C THR A 72 10.84 8.87 -0.66
N LYS A 73 10.75 10.19 -0.78
CA LYS A 73 10.05 11.07 0.14
C LYS A 73 8.78 11.59 -0.51
N PRO A 74 7.59 11.30 0.05
CA PRO A 74 6.35 11.92 -0.42
C PRO A 74 6.28 13.38 0.00
N GLU A 75 5.87 14.26 -0.92
CA GLU A 75 5.62 15.68 -0.66
C GLU A 75 4.24 16.09 -1.16
N MET A 76 3.81 17.32 -0.86
CA MET A 76 2.48 17.77 -1.25
C MET A 76 2.37 17.92 -2.78
N GLY A 77 1.73 16.92 -3.42
CA GLY A 77 1.48 16.90 -4.86
C GLY A 77 2.59 16.32 -5.74
N TYR A 78 3.70 15.85 -5.18
CA TYR A 78 4.79 15.17 -5.90
C TYR A 78 5.59 14.23 -4.99
N PHE A 79 6.52 13.49 -5.59
CA PHE A 79 7.50 12.67 -4.88
C PHE A 79 8.90 13.20 -5.14
N THR A 80 9.77 13.08 -4.13
CA THR A 80 11.20 13.38 -4.26
C THR A 80 11.99 12.10 -4.00
N MET A 81 12.84 11.70 -4.93
CA MET A 81 13.82 10.64 -4.71
C MET A 81 15.11 11.25 -4.19
N VAL A 82 15.57 10.70 -3.09
CA VAL A 82 16.76 11.12 -2.39
C VAL A 82 17.86 10.10 -2.68
N PHE A 83 19.03 10.55 -3.08
CA PHE A 83 20.16 9.71 -3.48
C PHE A 83 21.35 9.94 -2.57
N ASN A 84 21.94 8.86 -2.05
CA ASN A 84 23.27 8.91 -1.46
C ASN A 84 24.32 8.50 -2.51
N PRO A 85 25.14 9.44 -3.03
CA PRO A 85 26.11 9.14 -4.08
C PRO A 85 27.14 8.09 -3.69
N SER A 86 27.66 8.11 -2.46
CA SER A 86 28.69 7.19 -2.00
C SER A 86 28.21 5.74 -2.07
N ILE A 87 26.92 5.50 -1.79
CA ILE A 87 26.35 4.15 -1.77
C ILE A 87 25.82 3.75 -3.16
N ILE A 88 25.06 4.62 -3.84
CA ILE A 88 24.45 4.23 -5.12
C ILE A 88 25.48 4.05 -6.25
N LEU A 89 26.61 4.76 -6.17
CA LEU A 89 27.68 4.62 -7.17
C LEU A 89 28.50 3.33 -7.00
N GLU A 90 28.30 2.54 -5.94
CA GLU A 90 28.81 1.18 -5.83
C GLU A 90 28.07 0.20 -6.75
N CYS A 91 26.80 0.48 -7.04
CA CYS A 91 25.92 -0.37 -7.83
C CYS A 91 26.23 -0.29 -9.32
N ASP A 92 26.09 -1.41 -10.02
CA ASP A 92 26.17 -1.44 -11.49
C ASP A 92 24.89 -0.84 -12.14
N LEU A 93 24.90 -0.72 -13.49
CA LEU A 93 23.78 -0.13 -14.24
C LEU A 93 22.44 -0.87 -13.96
N LYS A 94 22.48 -2.21 -13.89
CA LYS A 94 21.27 -3.03 -13.72
C LYS A 94 20.76 -2.94 -12.28
N GLU A 95 21.67 -2.86 -11.32
CA GLU A 95 21.36 -2.67 -9.91
C GLU A 95 20.73 -1.30 -9.65
N VAL A 96 21.28 -0.22 -10.25
CA VAL A 96 20.67 1.12 -10.15
C VAL A 96 19.28 1.14 -10.79
N GLN A 97 19.10 0.50 -11.97
CA GLN A 97 17.77 0.34 -12.58
C GLN A 97 16.80 -0.42 -11.67
N ALA A 98 17.28 -1.46 -11.00
CA ALA A 98 16.46 -2.26 -10.08
C ALA A 98 16.05 -1.46 -8.83
N LEU A 99 16.98 -0.69 -8.26
CA LEU A 99 16.70 0.20 -7.13
C LEU A 99 15.69 1.31 -7.48
N LEU A 100 15.81 1.91 -8.67
CA LEU A 100 14.82 2.89 -9.15
C LEU A 100 13.42 2.28 -9.28
N LYS A 101 13.32 1.05 -9.80
CA LYS A 101 12.04 0.33 -9.87
C LYS A 101 11.49 0.02 -8.48
N HIS A 102 12.34 -0.39 -7.55
CA HIS A 102 11.99 -0.68 -6.15
C HIS A 102 11.29 0.52 -5.51
N GLU A 103 11.83 1.71 -5.64
CA GLU A 103 11.21 2.94 -5.12
C GLU A 103 9.85 3.24 -5.79
N VAL A 104 9.75 3.04 -7.11
CA VAL A 104 8.45 3.20 -7.80
C VAL A 104 7.42 2.19 -7.29
N TYR A 105 7.82 0.95 -7.01
CA TYR A 105 6.94 -0.03 -6.39
C TYR A 105 6.47 0.38 -5.00
N HIS A 106 7.34 0.95 -4.15
CA HIS A 106 6.94 1.47 -2.85
C HIS A 106 5.83 2.52 -2.98
N ILE A 107 5.94 3.43 -3.94
CA ILE A 107 4.90 4.43 -4.23
C ILE A 107 3.62 3.74 -4.70
N MET A 108 3.71 2.90 -5.73
CA MET A 108 2.54 2.23 -6.34
C MET A 108 1.79 1.34 -5.36
N MET A 109 2.53 0.67 -4.46
CA MET A 109 1.97 -0.17 -3.42
C MET A 109 1.57 0.61 -2.16
N SER A 110 1.65 1.94 -2.14
CA SER A 110 1.35 2.85 -1.02
C SER A 110 1.98 2.38 0.31
N HIS A 111 3.23 1.92 0.26
CA HIS A 111 3.90 1.36 1.43
C HIS A 111 4.04 2.40 2.54
N TYR A 112 4.29 3.65 2.21
CA TYR A 112 4.30 4.76 3.15
C TYR A 112 3.03 4.82 4.04
N ALA A 113 1.85 4.71 3.44
CA ALA A 113 0.59 4.74 4.19
C ALA A 113 0.37 3.49 5.04
N ARG A 114 0.79 2.34 4.53
CA ARG A 114 0.63 1.03 5.19
C ARG A 114 1.63 0.84 6.31
N GLU A 115 2.86 1.31 6.14
CA GLU A 115 3.91 1.30 7.16
C GLU A 115 3.45 2.02 8.42
N LYS A 116 2.90 3.23 8.30
CA LYS A 116 2.37 4.00 9.44
C LYS A 116 1.29 3.26 10.25
N ALA A 117 0.50 2.40 9.57
CA ALA A 117 -0.51 1.58 10.23
C ALA A 117 0.08 0.35 10.92
N LEU A 118 1.09 -0.28 10.30
CA LEU A 118 1.72 -1.52 10.78
C LEU A 118 2.73 -1.28 11.89
N SER A 119 3.47 -0.17 11.87
CA SER A 119 4.45 0.21 12.89
C SER A 119 3.85 0.44 14.28
N ARG A 120 2.50 0.52 14.36
CA ARG A 120 1.78 0.50 15.64
C ARG A 120 1.65 -0.90 16.26
N LYS A 121 1.84 -1.96 15.48
CA LYS A 121 1.62 -3.36 15.87
C LYS A 121 2.89 -4.20 15.84
N TYR A 122 3.80 -3.88 14.95
CA TYR A 122 5.00 -4.66 14.66
C TYR A 122 6.24 -3.79 14.75
N SER A 123 7.42 -4.39 14.95
CA SER A 123 8.69 -3.68 14.98
C SER A 123 9.01 -3.06 13.61
N LYS A 124 9.77 -1.96 13.60
CA LYS A 124 10.22 -1.31 12.37
C LYS A 124 10.94 -2.30 11.45
N LEU A 125 11.81 -3.14 12.00
CA LEU A 125 12.52 -4.17 11.25
C LEU A 125 11.57 -5.13 10.54
N ALA A 126 10.56 -5.68 11.25
CA ALA A 126 9.60 -6.60 10.65
C ALA A 126 8.79 -5.94 9.52
N VAL A 127 8.40 -4.68 9.71
CA VAL A 127 7.63 -3.93 8.71
C VAL A 127 8.50 -3.60 7.49
N SER A 128 9.74 -3.14 7.69
CA SER A 128 10.69 -2.83 6.62
C SER A 128 10.97 -4.06 5.75
N ILE A 129 11.35 -5.19 6.37
CA ILE A 129 11.59 -6.45 5.63
C ILE A 129 10.33 -6.87 4.87
N ALA A 130 9.15 -6.78 5.49
CA ALA A 130 7.89 -7.16 4.84
C ALA A 130 7.55 -6.29 3.63
N MET A 131 7.82 -4.99 3.69
CA MET A 131 7.66 -4.08 2.56
C MET A 131 8.56 -4.46 1.40
N ASP A 132 9.83 -4.72 1.69
CA ASP A 132 10.83 -5.03 0.68
C ASP A 132 10.54 -6.38 0.02
N ILE A 133 10.31 -7.45 0.76
CA ILE A 133 10.02 -8.75 0.16
C ILE A 133 8.71 -8.77 -0.63
N ALA A 134 7.74 -7.92 -0.26
CA ALA A 134 6.48 -7.82 -0.99
C ALA A 134 6.66 -7.31 -2.42
N ILE A 135 7.69 -6.52 -2.69
CA ILE A 135 7.98 -5.94 -4.01
C ILE A 135 9.20 -6.55 -4.70
N ASN A 136 10.21 -6.98 -3.93
CA ASN A 136 11.46 -7.49 -4.49
C ASN A 136 11.28 -8.78 -5.31
N GLN A 137 10.19 -9.53 -5.08
CA GLN A 137 9.83 -10.69 -5.89
C GLN A 137 9.52 -10.35 -7.37
N TYR A 138 9.18 -9.10 -7.67
CA TYR A 138 8.89 -8.62 -9.03
C TYR A 138 10.09 -7.96 -9.71
N ILE A 139 11.22 -7.78 -9.01
CA ILE A 139 12.37 -7.01 -9.48
C ILE A 139 13.59 -7.92 -9.64
N LYS A 140 14.13 -7.93 -10.84
CA LYS A 140 15.40 -8.64 -11.15
C LYS A 140 16.60 -7.71 -10.93
N ASN A 141 17.76 -8.30 -10.71
CA ASN A 141 19.06 -7.61 -10.57
C ASN A 141 19.14 -6.61 -9.41
N LEU A 142 18.41 -6.85 -8.33
CA LEU A 142 18.61 -6.09 -7.10
C LEU A 142 20.00 -6.37 -6.51
N PRO A 143 20.64 -5.38 -5.85
CA PRO A 143 21.89 -5.58 -5.15
C PRO A 143 21.85 -6.74 -4.14
N PRO A 144 22.99 -7.36 -3.82
CA PRO A 144 23.05 -8.54 -2.92
C PRO A 144 22.47 -8.30 -1.52
N TYR A 145 22.59 -7.08 -1.00
CA TYR A 145 22.07 -6.70 0.31
C TYR A 145 20.54 -6.55 0.35
N SER A 146 19.86 -6.53 -0.79
CA SER A 146 18.41 -6.40 -0.86
C SER A 146 17.71 -7.66 -0.33
N LYS A 147 16.78 -7.49 0.60
CA LYS A 147 16.04 -8.62 1.19
C LYS A 147 15.13 -9.27 0.14
N ARG A 148 15.33 -10.57 -0.09
CA ARG A 148 14.52 -11.41 -0.98
C ARG A 148 13.75 -12.44 -0.17
N LEU A 149 12.63 -12.89 -0.70
CA LEU A 149 11.74 -13.82 -0.02
C LEU A 149 12.46 -15.10 0.43
N ASP A 150 13.24 -15.71 -0.48
CA ASP A 150 13.98 -16.94 -0.21
C ASP A 150 15.02 -16.74 0.90
N TYR A 151 15.72 -15.61 0.86
CA TYR A 151 16.71 -15.27 1.87
C TYR A 151 16.08 -15.05 3.24
N VAL A 152 14.95 -14.34 3.30
CA VAL A 152 14.21 -14.10 4.56
C VAL A 152 13.64 -15.40 5.11
N ASN A 153 13.14 -16.30 4.24
CA ASN A 153 12.70 -17.63 4.65
C ASN A 153 13.85 -18.43 5.30
N LEU A 154 15.03 -18.39 4.70
CA LEU A 154 16.21 -19.07 5.24
C LEU A 154 16.68 -18.41 6.54
N GLU A 155 16.84 -17.09 6.54
CA GLU A 155 17.33 -16.32 7.67
C GLU A 155 16.46 -16.47 8.92
N TYR A 156 15.13 -16.42 8.76
CA TYR A 156 14.18 -16.45 9.88
C TYR A 156 13.53 -17.83 10.11
N ASN A 157 13.93 -18.86 9.35
CA ASN A 157 13.34 -20.19 9.35
C ASN A 157 11.81 -20.15 9.18
N LEU A 158 11.38 -19.55 8.05
CA LEU A 158 9.99 -19.34 7.67
C LEU A 158 9.68 -20.04 6.34
N GLU A 159 8.38 -20.25 6.08
CA GLU A 159 7.86 -20.78 4.81
C GLU A 159 6.88 -19.78 4.17
N LEU A 160 7.33 -18.53 4.01
CA LEU A 160 6.53 -17.48 3.38
C LEU A 160 6.34 -17.79 1.89
N LYS A 161 5.10 -17.68 1.42
CA LYS A 161 4.77 -17.92 0.01
C LYS A 161 4.84 -16.61 -0.78
N PRO A 162 5.13 -16.68 -2.11
CA PRO A 162 5.02 -15.51 -2.98
C PRO A 162 3.60 -14.91 -2.97
N ASP A 163 3.49 -13.66 -3.39
CA ASP A 163 2.23 -12.92 -3.57
C ASP A 163 1.34 -12.82 -2.31
N MET A 164 1.91 -12.99 -1.12
CA MET A 164 1.18 -12.72 0.12
C MET A 164 1.04 -11.21 0.36
N PRO A 165 -0.04 -10.78 1.04
CA PRO A 165 -0.15 -9.39 1.50
C PRO A 165 1.01 -9.01 2.43
N MET A 166 1.53 -7.79 2.28
CA MET A 166 2.60 -7.23 3.10
C MET A 166 2.32 -7.37 4.61
N GLU A 167 1.06 -7.15 5.03
CA GLU A 167 0.62 -7.29 6.42
C GLU A 167 0.86 -8.69 6.97
N LYS A 168 0.67 -9.69 6.12
CA LYS A 168 0.88 -11.10 6.48
C LYS A 168 2.38 -11.40 6.62
N TYR A 169 3.19 -10.86 5.73
CA TYR A 169 4.64 -10.95 5.85
C TYR A 169 5.12 -10.31 7.16
N ALA A 170 4.64 -9.10 7.48
CA ALA A 170 5.01 -8.41 8.72
C ALA A 170 4.63 -9.22 9.98
N GLU A 171 3.44 -9.83 9.98
CA GLU A 171 2.99 -10.68 11.09
C GLU A 171 3.90 -11.89 11.31
N GLU A 172 4.21 -12.64 10.26
CA GLU A 172 5.01 -13.86 10.37
C GLU A 172 6.49 -13.56 10.71
N ILE A 173 7.06 -12.48 10.12
CA ILE A 173 8.41 -12.03 10.44
C ILE A 173 8.49 -11.55 11.89
N GLN A 174 7.50 -10.79 12.38
CA GLN A 174 7.46 -10.37 13.78
C GLN A 174 7.46 -11.55 14.73
N LYS A 175 6.63 -12.56 14.49
CA LYS A 175 6.61 -13.80 15.28
C LYS A 175 7.96 -14.52 15.29
N ALA A 176 8.67 -14.49 14.16
CA ALA A 176 10.00 -15.09 14.05
C ALA A 176 11.06 -14.30 14.85
N ILE A 177 11.04 -12.96 14.77
CA ILE A 177 11.91 -12.08 15.55
C ILE A 177 11.69 -12.32 17.06
N GLU A 178 10.43 -12.39 17.51
CA GLU A 178 10.10 -12.65 18.92
C GLU A 178 10.57 -14.03 19.38
N ARG A 179 10.41 -15.08 18.54
CA ARG A 179 10.96 -16.40 18.83
C ARG A 179 12.47 -16.37 19.00
N ARG A 180 13.22 -15.71 18.09
CA ARG A 180 14.68 -15.58 18.17
C ARG A 180 15.12 -14.89 19.47
N LYS A 181 14.47 -13.78 19.83
CA LYS A 181 14.74 -13.07 21.10
C LYS A 181 14.51 -13.97 22.31
N LYS A 182 13.43 -14.75 22.33
CA LYS A 182 13.10 -15.66 23.44
C LYS A 182 14.13 -16.79 23.64
N TYR A 183 14.74 -17.26 22.56
CA TYR A 183 15.77 -18.32 22.61
C TYR A 183 17.20 -17.78 22.70
N GLY A 184 17.38 -16.47 22.94
CA GLY A 184 18.70 -15.85 23.04
C GLY A 184 19.51 -15.88 21.74
N ILE A 185 18.87 -16.23 20.63
CA ILE A 185 19.45 -16.14 19.30
C ILE A 185 19.33 -14.66 18.88
N THR A 186 20.10 -13.82 19.55
CA THR A 186 20.40 -12.50 19.00
C THR A 186 21.30 -12.76 17.81
N GLY A 187 20.70 -12.76 16.61
CA GLY A 187 21.52 -12.70 15.42
C GLY A 187 22.41 -11.50 15.60
N ASP A 188 23.70 -11.74 15.55
CA ASP A 188 24.68 -10.67 15.41
C ASP A 188 24.40 -10.00 14.07
N ASP A 189 23.54 -8.96 14.06
CA ASP A 189 23.54 -7.92 13.04
C ASP A 189 24.83 -7.09 13.11
N LYS A 190 25.83 -7.65 13.73
CA LYS A 190 27.21 -7.15 13.81
C LYS A 190 28.07 -7.70 12.67
N ASN A 191 27.56 -7.77 11.46
CA ASN A 191 28.42 -7.57 10.31
C ASN A 191 28.66 -6.06 10.23
N ALA A 192 29.56 -5.61 11.07
CA ALA A 192 30.03 -4.24 11.21
C ALA A 192 30.78 -3.73 9.96
N GLY A 193 30.30 -4.06 8.79
CA GLY A 193 30.79 -3.65 7.48
C GLY A 193 29.68 -3.19 6.54
N ASP A 194 28.41 -3.43 6.88
CA ASP A 194 27.32 -3.02 6.02
C ASP A 194 27.07 -1.52 6.18
N LEU A 195 27.55 -0.75 5.19
CA LEU A 195 27.23 0.67 4.98
C LEU A 195 25.70 0.89 4.91
N VAL A 196 24.95 -0.17 4.67
CA VAL A 196 23.50 -0.18 4.40
C VAL A 196 22.74 -0.83 5.56
N SER A 197 21.94 -0.04 6.28
CA SER A 197 21.14 -0.51 7.41
C SER A 197 19.68 -0.70 6.99
N GLN A 198 19.19 -1.95 7.03
CA GLN A 198 17.82 -2.29 6.70
C GLN A 198 16.77 -1.56 7.57
N GLU A 199 17.06 -1.36 8.84
CA GLU A 199 16.16 -0.63 9.75
C GLU A 199 16.00 0.84 9.35
N LYS A 200 17.00 1.39 8.65
CA LYS A 200 17.08 2.78 8.22
C LYS A 200 16.68 3.02 6.77
N SER A 201 16.33 1.97 6.04
CA SER A 201 15.97 2.08 4.61
C SER A 201 14.82 3.07 4.34
N HIS A 202 13.92 3.26 5.30
CA HIS A 202 12.74 4.11 5.18
C HIS A 202 12.72 5.29 6.19
N GLU A 203 13.85 5.64 6.82
CA GLU A 203 13.92 6.75 7.80
C GLU A 203 13.41 8.09 7.23
N VAL A 204 13.65 8.34 5.96
CA VAL A 204 13.20 9.55 5.26
C VAL A 204 11.68 9.74 5.33
N TRP A 205 10.91 8.66 5.54
CA TRP A 205 9.45 8.73 5.65
C TRP A 205 8.97 9.30 6.99
N GLU A 206 9.79 9.22 8.04
CA GLU A 206 9.45 9.78 9.36
C GLU A 206 9.43 11.31 9.36
N GLU A 207 10.17 11.93 8.45
CA GLU A 207 10.23 13.38 8.27
C GLU A 207 8.94 13.99 7.71
N VAL A 208 8.00 13.17 7.24
CA VAL A 208 6.88 13.61 6.42
C VAL A 208 5.54 13.51 7.12
N SER A 209 4.80 14.63 7.13
CA SER A 209 3.44 14.72 7.65
C SER A 209 2.45 15.10 6.54
N ILE A 210 2.09 14.12 5.69
CA ILE A 210 1.13 14.33 4.60
C ILE A 210 -0.13 13.52 4.86
N SER A 211 -1.30 14.06 4.44
CA SER A 211 -2.55 13.33 4.50
C SER A 211 -2.54 12.17 3.48
N LEU A 212 -3.12 11.03 3.87
CA LEU A 212 -3.22 9.86 3.02
C LEU A 212 -3.95 10.15 1.70
N ASP A 213 -4.90 11.08 1.72
CA ASP A 213 -5.68 11.50 0.56
C ASP A 213 -4.84 12.22 -0.49
N SER A 214 -3.98 13.13 -0.02
CA SER A 214 -3.05 13.85 -0.89
C SER A 214 -2.06 12.89 -1.53
N LEU A 215 -1.59 11.91 -0.75
CA LEU A 215 -0.66 10.89 -1.22
C LEU A 215 -1.29 9.99 -2.30
N GLU A 216 -2.50 9.47 -2.05
CA GLU A 216 -3.22 8.65 -3.03
C GLU A 216 -3.52 9.43 -4.32
N GLY A 217 -3.94 10.69 -4.19
CA GLY A 217 -4.17 11.59 -5.32
C GLY A 217 -2.91 11.81 -6.16
N THR A 218 -1.77 12.03 -5.50
CA THR A 218 -0.47 12.21 -6.15
C THR A 218 -0.02 10.93 -6.84
N THR A 219 -0.09 9.77 -6.17
CA THR A 219 0.23 8.46 -6.75
C THR A 219 -0.61 8.20 -7.99
N LYS A 220 -1.93 8.39 -7.89
CA LYS A 220 -2.86 8.21 -9.01
C LYS A 220 -2.52 9.08 -10.21
N LYS A 221 -2.30 10.39 -9.97
CA LYS A 221 -1.96 11.34 -11.03
C LYS A 221 -0.64 10.95 -11.72
N THR A 222 0.40 10.64 -10.96
CA THR A 222 1.71 10.26 -11.49
C THR A 222 1.63 8.95 -12.26
N ALA A 223 0.96 7.93 -11.72
CA ALA A 223 0.80 6.63 -12.38
C ALA A 223 0.02 6.73 -13.71
N ILE A 224 -1.08 7.50 -13.73
CA ILE A 224 -1.87 7.70 -14.95
C ILE A 224 -1.08 8.45 -16.01
N ASN A 225 -0.30 9.46 -15.64
CA ASN A 225 0.55 10.22 -16.57
C ASN A 225 1.69 9.36 -17.13
N ALA A 226 2.25 8.48 -16.30
CA ALA A 226 3.32 7.57 -16.71
C ALA A 226 2.82 6.42 -17.60
N TYR A 227 1.55 6.04 -17.51
CA TYR A 227 1.00 4.92 -18.26
C TYR A 227 0.72 5.29 -19.72
N LYS A 228 1.56 4.82 -20.63
CA LYS A 228 1.44 4.98 -22.10
C LYS A 228 0.94 3.70 -22.81
N GLY A 229 0.06 2.95 -22.14
CA GLY A 229 -0.51 1.70 -22.68
C GLY A 229 0.24 0.43 -22.30
N LYS A 230 1.36 0.53 -21.61
CA LYS A 230 2.15 -0.62 -21.11
C LYS A 230 2.67 -0.36 -19.71
N ALA A 231 2.54 -1.36 -18.87
CA ALA A 231 3.15 -1.43 -17.54
C ALA A 231 3.41 -2.91 -17.22
N PRO A 232 4.23 -3.24 -16.21
CA PRO A 232 4.34 -4.59 -15.70
C PRO A 232 2.97 -5.15 -15.32
N LYS A 233 2.73 -6.44 -15.56
CA LYS A 233 1.41 -7.09 -15.39
C LYS A 233 0.81 -6.92 -14.00
N ASP A 234 1.65 -6.91 -12.97
CA ASP A 234 1.30 -6.69 -11.57
C ASP A 234 0.84 -5.25 -11.29
N LEU A 235 1.42 -4.25 -11.96
CA LEU A 235 1.04 -2.84 -11.84
C LEU A 235 -0.07 -2.43 -12.82
N GLU A 236 -0.15 -3.02 -13.99
CA GLU A 236 -1.09 -2.64 -15.04
C GLU A 236 -2.54 -2.69 -14.56
N LYS A 237 -2.91 -3.77 -13.88
CA LYS A 237 -4.25 -3.92 -13.30
C LYS A 237 -4.56 -2.82 -12.29
N ILE A 238 -3.60 -2.48 -11.43
CA ILE A 238 -3.73 -1.40 -10.45
C ILE A 238 -3.95 -0.06 -11.15
N ILE A 239 -3.17 0.23 -12.20
CA ILE A 239 -3.26 1.49 -12.96
C ILE A 239 -4.60 1.60 -13.68
N LEU A 240 -5.07 0.53 -14.30
CA LEU A 240 -6.36 0.50 -14.98
C LEU A 240 -7.50 0.77 -14.00
N LEU A 241 -7.50 0.11 -12.84
CA LEU A 241 -8.49 0.37 -11.78
C LEU A 241 -8.41 1.81 -11.23
N MET A 242 -7.22 2.43 -11.23
CA MET A 242 -7.08 3.85 -10.87
C MET A 242 -7.69 4.80 -11.92
N LYS A 243 -7.69 4.42 -13.21
CA LYS A 243 -8.25 5.25 -14.30
C LYS A 243 -9.77 5.26 -14.29
N GLU A 244 -10.36 4.13 -13.99
CA GLU A 244 -11.82 3.97 -14.02
C GLU A 244 -12.49 4.82 -12.94
N LYS A 245 -13.71 5.29 -13.26
CA LYS A 245 -14.58 6.00 -12.32
C LYS A 245 -15.79 5.12 -12.05
N PRO A 246 -16.23 5.02 -10.78
CA PRO A 246 -17.46 4.32 -10.47
C PRO A 246 -18.65 5.04 -11.13
N GLU A 247 -19.61 4.30 -11.63
CA GLU A 247 -20.85 4.83 -12.22
C GLU A 247 -21.70 5.54 -11.15
N ILE A 248 -21.66 5.03 -9.92
CA ILE A 248 -22.40 5.57 -8.78
C ILE A 248 -21.53 6.57 -8.02
N LYS A 249 -22.11 7.73 -7.70
CA LYS A 249 -21.46 8.71 -6.81
C LYS A 249 -21.57 8.28 -5.34
N TRP A 250 -20.78 7.32 -4.93
CA TRP A 250 -20.82 6.71 -3.60
C TRP A 250 -20.70 7.70 -2.45
N SER A 251 -19.97 8.82 -2.65
CA SER A 251 -19.85 9.88 -1.65
C SER A 251 -21.18 10.55 -1.32
N GLU A 252 -22.04 10.76 -2.33
CA GLU A 252 -23.38 11.34 -2.17
C GLU A 252 -24.32 10.29 -1.59
N PHE A 253 -24.31 9.09 -2.17
CA PHE A 253 -25.17 7.98 -1.77
C PHE A 253 -24.96 7.56 -0.30
N LEU A 254 -23.70 7.48 0.17
CA LEU A 254 -23.42 7.14 1.55
C LEU A 254 -23.77 8.26 2.53
N LYS A 255 -23.66 9.54 2.11
CA LYS A 255 -24.13 10.68 2.94
C LYS A 255 -25.60 10.57 3.29
N ASP A 256 -26.41 10.07 2.40
CA ASP A 256 -27.85 9.92 2.61
C ASP A 256 -28.20 8.70 3.49
N ILE A 257 -27.42 7.62 3.39
CA ILE A 257 -27.70 6.37 4.09
C ILE A 257 -27.11 6.34 5.50
N ILE A 258 -25.90 6.84 5.70
CA ILE A 258 -25.20 6.80 7.00
C ILE A 258 -25.98 7.53 8.10
N PRO A 259 -26.50 8.74 7.90
CA PRO A 259 -27.27 9.45 8.93
C PRO A 259 -28.55 8.73 9.34
N THR A 260 -29.13 7.93 8.44
CA THR A 260 -30.36 7.18 8.71
C THR A 260 -30.12 5.85 9.42
N THR A 261 -28.84 5.44 9.57
CA THR A 261 -28.48 4.23 10.29
C THR A 261 -28.45 4.53 11.78
N ARG A 262 -29.35 3.92 12.56
CA ARG A 262 -29.38 4.07 14.02
C ARG A 262 -28.16 3.38 14.61
N GLY A 263 -27.06 4.12 14.77
CA GLY A 263 -25.91 3.68 15.53
C GLY A 263 -26.17 3.74 17.05
N SER A 264 -25.30 3.12 17.81
CA SER A 264 -25.24 3.33 19.26
C SER A 264 -24.83 4.78 19.55
N TYR A 265 -25.38 5.36 20.57
CA TYR A 265 -25.04 6.72 21.00
C TYR A 265 -24.34 6.66 22.36
N ARG A 266 -23.26 7.43 22.53
CA ARG A 266 -22.71 7.70 23.87
C ARG A 266 -23.22 9.02 24.39
N LYS A 267 -23.48 9.08 25.68
CA LYS A 267 -23.79 10.34 26.39
C LYS A 267 -22.52 11.20 26.45
N THR A 268 -22.64 12.49 26.17
CA THR A 268 -21.52 13.43 26.17
C THR A 268 -21.91 14.76 26.77
N ILE A 269 -20.97 15.40 27.47
CA ILE A 269 -21.10 16.76 28.00
C ILE A 269 -20.84 17.84 26.95
N THR A 270 -20.22 17.48 25.81
CA THR A 270 -19.89 18.45 24.75
C THR A 270 -21.08 18.85 23.86
N ARG A 271 -22.22 18.19 24.04
CA ARG A 271 -23.47 18.53 23.35
C ARG A 271 -24.60 18.60 24.38
N LYS A 272 -25.46 19.62 24.22
CA LYS A 272 -26.71 19.75 25.00
C LYS A 272 -27.71 18.65 24.62
N ASP A 273 -28.56 18.26 25.52
CA ASP A 273 -29.69 17.39 25.18
C ASP A 273 -30.65 18.10 24.21
N ARG A 274 -31.01 17.45 23.11
CA ARG A 274 -31.81 18.07 22.05
C ARG A 274 -33.28 18.34 22.46
N ARG A 275 -33.78 17.60 23.45
CA ARG A 275 -35.18 17.74 23.91
C ARG A 275 -35.31 18.79 25.02
N LEU A 276 -34.25 18.99 25.78
CA LEU A 276 -34.22 19.91 26.91
C LEU A 276 -32.92 20.73 26.88
N PRO A 277 -32.77 21.65 25.88
CA PRO A 277 -31.52 22.36 25.64
C PRO A 277 -31.15 23.34 26.76
N GLU A 278 -32.13 23.76 27.58
CA GLU A 278 -31.91 24.65 28.72
C GLU A 278 -31.32 23.93 29.94
N ARG A 279 -31.44 22.61 30.01
CA ARG A 279 -30.90 21.82 31.14
C ARG A 279 -29.45 21.39 30.81
N LEU A 280 -28.51 22.14 31.33
CA LEU A 280 -27.06 21.92 31.12
C LEU A 280 -26.53 20.69 31.89
N ASP A 281 -27.26 20.19 32.87
CA ASP A 281 -26.96 18.96 33.60
C ASP A 281 -27.23 17.68 32.79
N LEU A 282 -28.04 17.79 31.73
CA LEU A 282 -28.36 16.65 30.88
C LEU A 282 -27.33 16.48 29.77
N ARG A 283 -26.78 15.28 29.70
CA ARG A 283 -25.78 14.92 28.69
C ARG A 283 -26.44 14.66 27.33
N GLY A 284 -25.98 15.35 26.31
CA GLY A 284 -26.38 15.09 24.92
C GLY A 284 -25.86 13.75 24.41
N LYS A 285 -26.28 13.38 23.20
CA LYS A 285 -25.90 12.11 22.54
C LYS A 285 -24.97 12.37 21.36
N LEU A 286 -23.86 11.63 21.29
CA LEU A 286 -22.99 11.55 20.12
C LEU A 286 -23.11 10.15 19.51
N PRO A 287 -23.15 10.02 18.18
CA PRO A 287 -23.05 8.72 17.54
C PRO A 287 -21.74 8.03 17.96
N ASN A 288 -21.81 6.77 18.38
CA ASN A 288 -20.67 6.05 18.93
C ASN A 288 -20.05 5.04 17.96
N SER A 289 -20.68 4.78 16.82
CA SER A 289 -20.20 3.74 15.90
C SER A 289 -19.94 4.26 14.51
N ILE A 290 -18.81 3.86 13.97
CA ILE A 290 -18.54 3.87 12.54
C ILE A 290 -19.46 2.81 11.92
N PRO A 291 -20.27 3.12 10.90
CA PRO A 291 -21.13 2.13 10.27
C PRO A 291 -20.26 1.05 9.62
N LYS A 292 -20.59 -0.23 9.88
CA LYS A 292 -19.96 -1.37 9.22
C LYS A 292 -20.65 -1.61 7.88
N ILE A 293 -19.91 -1.53 6.80
CA ILE A 293 -20.39 -1.82 5.46
C ILE A 293 -19.94 -3.23 5.08
N LEU A 294 -20.89 -4.07 4.72
CA LEU A 294 -20.65 -5.40 4.17
C LEU A 294 -20.97 -5.38 2.67
N ILE A 295 -20.00 -5.73 1.85
CA ILE A 295 -20.15 -5.81 0.40
C ILE A 295 -20.13 -7.29 0.02
N ALA A 296 -21.28 -7.82 -0.39
CA ALA A 296 -21.37 -9.17 -0.92
C ALA A 296 -21.18 -9.12 -2.44
N ILE A 297 -20.15 -9.79 -2.93
CA ILE A 297 -19.81 -9.88 -4.34
C ILE A 297 -20.18 -11.29 -4.83
N ASP A 298 -21.01 -11.35 -5.87
CA ASP A 298 -21.28 -12.59 -6.58
C ASP A 298 -20.04 -13.02 -7.38
N VAL A 299 -19.58 -14.24 -7.13
CA VAL A 299 -18.46 -14.85 -7.86
C VAL A 299 -18.91 -16.11 -8.61
N SER A 300 -20.20 -16.26 -8.84
CA SER A 300 -20.77 -17.40 -9.57
C SER A 300 -20.27 -17.50 -11.01
N ALA A 301 -20.44 -18.67 -11.63
CA ALA A 301 -19.98 -18.94 -12.99
C ALA A 301 -20.61 -18.03 -14.06
N SER A 302 -21.76 -17.44 -13.75
CA SER A 302 -22.51 -16.58 -14.69
C SER A 302 -21.90 -15.19 -14.86
N ILE A 303 -20.94 -14.79 -14.03
CA ILE A 303 -20.28 -13.48 -14.09
C ILE A 303 -19.02 -13.57 -14.93
N SER A 304 -18.91 -12.74 -15.97
CA SER A 304 -17.70 -12.59 -16.78
C SER A 304 -16.61 -11.81 -16.00
N ASP A 305 -15.36 -11.96 -16.41
CA ASP A 305 -14.24 -11.23 -15.78
C ASP A 305 -14.40 -9.72 -15.92
N LYS A 306 -14.97 -9.23 -17.02
CA LYS A 306 -15.26 -7.81 -17.25
C LYS A 306 -16.32 -7.28 -16.30
N GLU A 307 -17.38 -8.04 -16.04
CA GLU A 307 -18.41 -7.67 -15.07
C GLU A 307 -17.86 -7.67 -13.65
N PHE A 308 -17.00 -8.64 -13.32
CA PHE A 308 -16.28 -8.65 -12.03
C PHE A 308 -15.38 -7.41 -11.86
N GLU A 309 -14.69 -6.97 -12.91
CA GLU A 309 -13.91 -5.73 -12.89
C GLU A 309 -14.78 -4.50 -12.64
N ASN A 310 -15.94 -4.40 -13.28
CA ASN A 310 -16.90 -3.32 -13.02
C ASN A 310 -17.38 -3.32 -11.56
N ILE A 311 -17.70 -4.50 -11.01
CA ILE A 311 -18.06 -4.65 -9.59
C ILE A 311 -16.92 -4.12 -8.68
N ILE A 312 -15.68 -4.45 -8.98
CA ILE A 312 -14.51 -3.98 -8.22
C ILE A 312 -14.38 -2.45 -8.29
N ILE A 313 -14.65 -1.83 -9.45
CA ILE A 313 -14.62 -0.38 -9.62
C ILE A 313 -15.65 0.29 -8.69
N GLU A 314 -16.87 -0.26 -8.62
CA GLU A 314 -17.91 0.24 -7.71
C GLU A 314 -17.52 0.07 -6.25
N VAL A 315 -16.95 -1.08 -5.87
CA VAL A 315 -16.43 -1.34 -4.53
C VAL A 315 -15.36 -0.33 -4.13
N LEU A 316 -14.44 0.00 -5.05
CA LEU A 316 -13.45 1.05 -4.83
C LEU A 316 -14.06 2.44 -4.65
N GLY A 317 -15.17 2.72 -5.36
CA GLY A 317 -15.93 3.95 -5.15
C GLY A 317 -16.46 4.08 -3.72
N ILE A 318 -16.90 2.97 -3.12
CA ILE A 318 -17.35 2.90 -1.71
C ILE A 318 -16.18 3.13 -0.74
N VAL A 319 -15.03 2.47 -0.97
CA VAL A 319 -13.84 2.56 -0.11
C VAL A 319 -13.27 3.97 0.00
N ARG A 320 -13.39 4.76 -1.06
CA ARG A 320 -12.92 6.17 -1.07
C ARG A 320 -13.61 7.05 -0.02
N ASN A 321 -14.71 6.59 0.56
CA ASN A 321 -15.39 7.27 1.67
C ASN A 321 -14.84 6.79 3.03
N LYS A 322 -13.91 7.50 3.58
CA LYS A 322 -12.88 7.15 4.56
C LYS A 322 -13.27 6.86 6.02
N ASN A 323 -14.50 6.97 6.40
CA ASN A 323 -14.92 6.80 7.82
C ASN A 323 -15.74 5.53 8.07
N THR A 324 -15.58 4.50 7.24
CA THR A 324 -16.36 3.27 7.34
C THR A 324 -15.47 2.04 7.35
N GLU A 325 -15.76 1.07 8.21
CA GLU A 325 -15.17 -0.26 8.14
C GLU A 325 -15.88 -1.05 7.03
N ILE A 326 -15.15 -1.44 6.00
CA ILE A 326 -15.69 -2.16 4.85
C ILE A 326 -15.16 -3.58 4.86
N LYS A 327 -16.09 -4.53 4.83
CA LYS A 327 -15.79 -5.95 4.73
C LYS A 327 -16.39 -6.52 3.46
N VAL A 328 -15.57 -7.17 2.66
CA VAL A 328 -15.98 -7.83 1.42
C VAL A 328 -16.22 -9.31 1.69
N ILE A 329 -17.32 -9.82 1.17
CA ILE A 329 -17.73 -11.23 1.23
C ILE A 329 -17.92 -11.71 -0.20
N GLU A 330 -17.02 -12.54 -0.70
CA GLU A 330 -17.20 -13.22 -1.98
C GLU A 330 -18.05 -14.46 -1.74
N CYS A 331 -19.16 -14.57 -2.45
CA CYS A 331 -20.07 -15.69 -2.33
C CYS A 331 -20.64 -16.14 -3.68
N ASP A 332 -20.95 -17.41 -3.78
CA ASP A 332 -21.78 -18.03 -4.79
C ASP A 332 -22.95 -18.75 -4.09
N ASP A 333 -22.93 -20.05 -3.95
CA ASP A 333 -23.84 -20.83 -3.08
C ASP A 333 -23.28 -20.96 -1.64
N GLU A 334 -21.99 -20.65 -1.45
CA GLU A 334 -21.29 -20.61 -0.18
C GLU A 334 -20.41 -19.36 -0.08
N ILE A 335 -19.96 -19.02 1.14
CA ILE A 335 -18.96 -17.98 1.34
C ILE A 335 -17.59 -18.53 0.93
N ARG A 336 -17.01 -17.97 -0.12
CA ARG A 336 -15.69 -18.38 -0.63
C ARG A 336 -14.57 -17.65 0.09
N ARG A 337 -14.77 -16.38 0.40
CA ARG A 337 -13.77 -15.56 1.05
C ARG A 337 -14.39 -14.37 1.75
N VAL A 338 -13.79 -13.99 2.89
CA VAL A 338 -14.13 -12.77 3.64
C VAL A 338 -12.84 -12.02 3.92
N TYR A 339 -12.80 -10.71 3.64
CA TYR A 339 -11.65 -9.86 3.92
C TYR A 339 -12.05 -8.42 4.18
N ASP A 340 -11.21 -7.71 4.94
CA ASP A 340 -11.37 -6.28 5.18
C ASP A 340 -10.76 -5.50 4.02
N LEU A 341 -11.47 -4.47 3.56
CA LEU A 341 -11.08 -3.66 2.42
C LEU A 341 -10.77 -2.23 2.88
N LYS A 342 -9.51 -1.83 2.73
CA LYS A 342 -9.02 -0.48 3.05
C LYS A 342 -8.55 0.29 1.83
N GLY A 343 -8.28 -0.41 0.72
CA GLY A 343 -7.80 0.19 -0.51
C GLY A 343 -7.77 -0.78 -1.69
N ILE A 344 -7.37 -0.28 -2.86
CA ILE A 344 -7.30 -1.05 -4.12
C ILE A 344 -6.49 -2.36 -3.98
N LYS A 345 -5.49 -2.36 -3.12
CA LYS A 345 -4.54 -3.47 -2.95
C LYS A 345 -5.08 -4.65 -2.14
N ASP A 346 -6.11 -4.41 -1.37
CA ASP A 346 -6.76 -5.46 -0.59
C ASP A 346 -7.70 -6.30 -1.46
N ILE A 347 -7.95 -5.85 -2.70
CA ILE A 347 -8.76 -6.54 -3.68
C ILE A 347 -8.00 -7.78 -4.16
N LYS A 348 -8.64 -8.92 -3.97
CA LYS A 348 -8.09 -10.21 -4.36
C LYS A 348 -8.60 -10.62 -5.75
N PRO A 349 -7.78 -11.34 -6.54
CA PRO A 349 -8.27 -11.92 -7.78
C PRO A 349 -9.45 -12.84 -7.50
N ARG A 350 -10.36 -12.95 -8.47
CA ARG A 350 -11.57 -13.75 -8.37
C ARG A 350 -11.29 -15.18 -7.91
N SER A 351 -12.12 -15.70 -7.03
CA SER A 351 -12.06 -17.11 -6.63
C SER A 351 -12.40 -18.02 -7.83
N LYS A 352 -11.64 -19.12 -8.01
CA LYS A 352 -11.81 -20.04 -9.14
C LYS A 352 -12.95 -21.07 -8.98
N LYS A 353 -13.65 -21.08 -7.86
CA LYS A 353 -14.76 -22.03 -7.63
C LYS A 353 -16.07 -21.37 -8.03
N ASN A 354 -16.82 -22.03 -8.89
CA ASN A 354 -18.01 -21.53 -9.54
C ASN A 354 -19.22 -22.35 -9.07
N GLY A 355 -20.04 -21.78 -8.22
CA GLY A 355 -21.34 -22.33 -7.79
C GLY A 355 -22.51 -21.55 -8.40
N SER A 356 -23.73 -21.84 -7.95
CA SER A 356 -24.92 -21.07 -8.27
C SER A 356 -25.02 -19.83 -7.37
N THR A 357 -25.72 -18.78 -7.84
CA THR A 357 -25.88 -17.54 -7.06
C THR A 357 -26.86 -17.71 -5.91
N ARG A 358 -26.38 -17.61 -4.64
CA ARG A 358 -27.21 -17.55 -3.43
C ARG A 358 -26.59 -16.62 -2.41
N PHE A 359 -27.36 -15.66 -1.89
CA PHE A 359 -26.89 -14.74 -0.84
C PHE A 359 -27.32 -15.12 0.57
N SER A 360 -28.04 -16.23 0.75
CA SER A 360 -28.41 -16.74 2.09
C SER A 360 -27.22 -16.95 3.02
N PRO A 361 -26.06 -17.43 2.55
CA PRO A 361 -24.87 -17.56 3.39
C PRO A 361 -24.38 -16.24 3.99
N VAL A 362 -24.49 -15.14 3.26
CA VAL A 362 -24.11 -13.79 3.73
C VAL A 362 -24.91 -13.38 4.96
N PHE A 363 -26.23 -13.59 4.92
CA PHE A 363 -27.12 -13.28 6.05
C PHE A 363 -26.88 -14.21 7.25
N ARG A 364 -26.53 -15.48 6.99
CA ARG A 364 -26.11 -16.42 8.03
C ARG A 364 -24.83 -15.95 8.71
N TYR A 365 -23.83 -15.56 7.94
CA TYR A 365 -22.57 -15.00 8.42
C TYR A 365 -22.78 -13.79 9.32
N ILE A 366 -23.64 -12.85 8.93
CA ILE A 366 -24.01 -11.66 9.74
C ILE A 366 -24.58 -12.08 11.10
N LYS A 367 -25.42 -13.10 11.11
CA LYS A 367 -26.06 -13.60 12.33
C LYS A 367 -25.06 -14.30 13.26
N GLU A 368 -24.23 -15.19 12.71
CA GLU A 368 -23.22 -15.95 13.44
C GLU A 368 -22.15 -15.05 14.05
N ASN A 369 -21.68 -14.06 13.31
CA ASN A 369 -20.67 -13.10 13.78
C ASN A 369 -21.26 -11.95 14.60
N LYS A 370 -22.55 -11.98 14.91
CA LYS A 370 -23.25 -10.96 15.73
C LYS A 370 -23.00 -9.52 15.26
N ILE A 371 -22.93 -9.31 13.93
CA ILE A 371 -22.67 -7.98 13.36
C ILE A 371 -23.93 -7.14 13.53
N GLU A 372 -23.83 -6.08 14.33
CA GLU A 372 -24.98 -5.21 14.64
C GLU A 372 -25.15 -4.13 13.58
N ASN A 373 -26.38 -4.00 13.06
CA ASN A 373 -26.82 -2.96 12.12
C ASN A 373 -25.87 -2.72 10.92
N PRO A 374 -25.40 -3.76 10.21
CA PRO A 374 -24.58 -3.56 9.03
C PRO A 374 -25.37 -2.97 7.88
N ILE A 375 -24.73 -2.14 7.08
CA ILE A 375 -25.22 -1.78 5.75
C ILE A 375 -24.72 -2.85 4.79
N VAL A 376 -25.63 -3.57 4.15
CA VAL A 376 -25.27 -4.67 3.24
C VAL A 376 -25.52 -4.23 1.81
N TYR A 377 -24.47 -4.29 1.01
CA TYR A 377 -24.51 -4.13 -0.44
C TYR A 377 -24.35 -5.49 -1.10
N ILE A 378 -25.26 -5.79 -2.03
CA ILE A 378 -25.17 -6.99 -2.85
C ILE A 378 -24.91 -6.54 -4.27
N LEU A 379 -23.77 -6.96 -4.83
CA LEU A 379 -23.33 -6.66 -6.19
C LEU A 379 -23.40 -7.94 -7.02
N ALA A 380 -24.42 -8.01 -7.89
CA ALA A 380 -24.65 -9.13 -8.81
C ALA A 380 -25.01 -8.60 -10.18
N CYS A 381 -24.61 -9.32 -11.24
CA CYS A 381 -24.74 -8.86 -12.63
C CYS A 381 -26.18 -8.70 -13.14
N ARG A 382 -27.12 -9.55 -12.69
CA ARG A 382 -28.50 -9.58 -13.21
C ARG A 382 -29.50 -8.75 -12.42
N ILE A 383 -29.12 -8.29 -11.24
CA ILE A 383 -29.97 -7.49 -10.36
C ILE A 383 -29.11 -6.29 -10.02
N GLY A 384 -29.36 -5.15 -10.61
CA GLY A 384 -28.58 -3.93 -10.29
C GLY A 384 -28.28 -3.81 -8.77
N PRO A 385 -27.42 -2.90 -8.33
CA PRO A 385 -26.96 -2.86 -6.94
C PRO A 385 -28.13 -2.82 -5.96
N PHE A 386 -28.34 -3.92 -5.23
CA PHE A 386 -29.36 -3.97 -4.18
C PHE A 386 -28.75 -3.46 -2.88
N VAL A 387 -29.36 -2.43 -2.34
CA VAL A 387 -28.99 -1.85 -1.04
C VAL A 387 -30.06 -2.15 -0.03
N GLY A 388 -29.74 -2.96 0.98
CA GLY A 388 -30.65 -3.29 2.06
C GLY A 388 -30.05 -2.99 3.43
N LYS A 389 -30.88 -2.48 4.35
CA LYS A 389 -30.55 -2.43 5.78
C LYS A 389 -30.99 -3.75 6.41
N TYR A 390 -30.03 -4.51 6.95
CA TYR A 390 -30.37 -5.68 7.73
C TYR A 390 -30.92 -5.22 9.09
N LYS A 391 -32.24 -5.28 9.27
CA LYS A 391 -32.88 -5.15 10.57
C LYS A 391 -33.07 -6.53 11.18
N LYS A 392 -32.43 -6.78 12.32
CA LYS A 392 -32.75 -7.95 13.14
C LYS A 392 -34.24 -7.85 13.52
N GLN A 393 -35.10 -8.63 12.92
CA GLN A 393 -36.44 -8.82 13.44
C GLN A 393 -36.28 -9.56 14.77
N LEU A 394 -36.36 -8.83 15.86
CA LEU A 394 -36.60 -9.40 17.18
C LEU A 394 -38.01 -10.00 17.12
N LYS A 395 -38.09 -11.32 16.91
CA LYS A 395 -39.32 -12.03 17.26
C LYS A 395 -39.52 -11.85 18.77
N LYS A 396 -40.65 -11.25 19.14
CA LYS A 396 -41.20 -11.34 20.47
C LYS A 396 -41.51 -12.77 20.82
#